data_0535322b96cd22d87bdcbba1a5b1ce1d
#
_entry.id   0535322b96cd22d87bdcbba1a5b1ce1d
#
_cell.length_a   1.000
_cell.length_b   1.000
_cell.length_c   1.000
_cell.angle_alpha   90.00
_cell.angle_beta   90.00
_cell.angle_gamma   90.00
#
_symmetry.space_group_name_H-M   'P 1'
#
loop_
_entity.id
_entity.type
_entity.pdbx_description
1 polymer ?
#
loop_
_entity_poly.entity_id
_entity_poly.type
_entity_poly.pdbx_seq_one_letter_code
_entity_poly.pdbx_strand_id
1 'polypeptide(L)'
;PDSVKVSHIMLANIGDEAAIKAKADSLLNVLKKGGDFVALAKEYSADQAAEKGGELGWFTEATALRGVNDDFKKAVFSTPVNDYSIVKSLYGTHIIKVTDKTTNVDKYKVADIDMTVSPSTKTYGNIYNELNQFISKNQNIDKLDDAAKEAGYNLLSNVTVTANDQLLGSIKNSRPVIRWAFQ
;
A
#
# COMPACT_ATOMS: atom_id res chain seq x y z
N PRO A 1 -8.58 15.88 13.16
CA PRO A 1 -9.48 14.72 13.28
C PRO A 1 -8.83 13.49 12.69
N ASP A 2 -9.29 12.32 13.12
CA ASP A 2 -8.84 11.05 12.53
C ASP A 2 -9.52 10.76 11.20
N SER A 3 -10.81 11.11 11.11
CA SER A 3 -11.62 10.88 9.93
C SER A 3 -12.50 12.10 9.61
N VAL A 4 -12.82 12.25 8.34
CA VAL A 4 -13.70 13.29 7.83
C VAL A 4 -14.73 12.69 6.87
N LYS A 5 -15.96 13.16 6.93
CA LYS A 5 -17.02 12.80 5.98
C LYS A 5 -17.15 13.90 4.94
N VAL A 6 -17.13 13.51 3.68
CA VAL A 6 -16.99 14.45 2.56
C VAL A 6 -18.01 14.18 1.47
N SER A 7 -18.50 15.26 0.87
CA SER A 7 -19.16 15.25 -0.42
C SER A 7 -18.43 16.18 -1.38
N HIS A 8 -18.50 15.91 -2.69
CA HIS A 8 -17.89 16.78 -3.69
C HIS A 8 -18.74 16.99 -4.94
N ILE A 9 -18.46 18.07 -5.65
CA ILE A 9 -18.89 18.32 -7.02
C ILE A 9 -17.62 18.38 -7.86
N MET A 10 -17.44 17.48 -8.81
CA MET A 10 -16.28 17.45 -9.70
C MET A 10 -16.64 18.04 -11.06
N LEU A 11 -15.97 19.12 -11.43
CA LEU A 11 -16.02 19.67 -12.77
C LEU A 11 -14.85 19.10 -13.56
N ALA A 12 -15.15 18.33 -14.62
CA ALA A 12 -14.11 17.68 -15.43
C ALA A 12 -13.21 18.72 -16.11
N ASN A 13 -11.94 18.37 -16.28
CA ASN A 13 -10.91 19.23 -16.89
C ASN A 13 -11.05 19.22 -18.43
N ILE A 14 -12.23 19.57 -18.96
CA ILE A 14 -12.55 19.59 -20.39
C ILE A 14 -12.80 21.03 -20.82
N GLY A 15 -11.92 21.58 -21.67
CA GLY A 15 -12.04 22.94 -22.20
C GLY A 15 -11.15 23.97 -21.52
N ASP A 16 -11.63 25.21 -21.49
CA ASP A 16 -10.87 26.34 -20.93
C ASP A 16 -10.84 26.30 -19.38
N GLU A 17 -9.66 26.29 -18.83
CA GLU A 17 -9.43 26.27 -17.39
C GLU A 17 -10.03 27.49 -16.67
N ALA A 18 -9.99 28.66 -17.30
CA ALA A 18 -10.56 29.88 -16.72
C ALA A 18 -12.08 29.77 -16.62
N ALA A 19 -12.73 29.18 -17.63
CA ALA A 19 -14.18 28.94 -17.62
C ALA A 19 -14.59 27.92 -16.55
N ILE A 20 -13.81 26.84 -16.37
CA ILE A 20 -14.06 25.84 -15.33
C ILE A 20 -13.92 26.46 -13.93
N LYS A 21 -12.88 27.28 -13.73
CA LYS A 21 -12.69 28.00 -12.47
C LYS A 21 -13.85 28.98 -12.20
N ALA A 22 -14.24 29.78 -13.19
CA ALA A 22 -15.36 30.70 -13.06
C ALA A 22 -16.67 29.98 -12.73
N LYS A 23 -16.90 28.81 -13.33
CA LYS A 23 -18.06 27.95 -13.02
C LYS A 23 -17.99 27.42 -11.58
N ALA A 24 -16.83 26.95 -11.13
CA ALA A 24 -16.63 26.48 -9.75
C ALA A 24 -16.89 27.61 -8.74
N ASP A 25 -16.37 28.80 -8.99
CA ASP A 25 -16.58 29.98 -8.14
C ASP A 25 -18.06 30.39 -8.10
N SER A 26 -18.76 30.32 -9.25
CA SER A 26 -20.18 30.61 -9.34
C SER A 26 -21.02 29.61 -8.51
N LEU A 27 -20.74 28.30 -8.65
CA LEU A 27 -21.41 27.26 -7.87
C LEU A 27 -21.14 27.40 -6.38
N LEU A 28 -19.88 27.70 -6.00
CA LEU A 28 -19.54 27.97 -4.62
C LEU A 28 -20.32 29.16 -4.04
N ASN A 29 -20.51 30.23 -4.81
CA ASN A 29 -21.31 31.37 -4.40
C ASN A 29 -22.79 31.01 -4.20
N VAL A 30 -23.34 30.16 -5.04
CA VAL A 30 -24.71 29.61 -4.87
C VAL A 30 -24.82 28.82 -3.58
N LEU A 31 -23.86 27.94 -3.33
CA LEU A 31 -23.80 27.10 -2.13
C LEU A 31 -23.67 27.93 -0.85
N LYS A 32 -22.84 28.96 -0.85
CA LYS A 32 -22.67 29.88 0.30
C LYS A 32 -23.93 30.68 0.59
N LYS A 33 -24.79 30.86 -0.39
CA LYS A 33 -26.11 31.51 -0.24
C LYS A 33 -27.22 30.53 0.14
N GLY A 34 -26.89 29.28 0.46
CA GLY A 34 -27.87 28.27 0.87
C GLY A 34 -28.39 27.38 -0.24
N GLY A 35 -27.74 27.36 -1.40
CA GLY A 35 -28.11 26.46 -2.51
C GLY A 35 -28.02 24.99 -2.11
N ASP A 36 -28.87 24.17 -2.75
CA ASP A 36 -28.89 22.71 -2.50
C ASP A 36 -27.68 22.02 -3.14
N PHE A 37 -26.79 21.52 -2.28
CA PHE A 37 -25.57 20.83 -2.70
C PHE A 37 -25.88 19.55 -3.48
N VAL A 38 -26.90 18.78 -3.06
CA VAL A 38 -27.26 17.50 -3.68
C VAL A 38 -27.79 17.74 -5.10
N ALA A 39 -28.66 18.75 -5.27
CA ALA A 39 -29.20 19.12 -6.58
C ALA A 39 -28.05 19.57 -7.53
N LEU A 40 -27.14 20.45 -7.06
CA LEU A 40 -26.03 20.92 -7.85
C LEU A 40 -25.01 19.80 -8.16
N ALA A 41 -24.80 18.86 -7.25
CA ALA A 41 -23.94 17.69 -7.51
C ALA A 41 -24.52 16.83 -8.62
N LYS A 42 -25.82 16.55 -8.61
CA LYS A 42 -26.50 15.77 -9.65
C LYS A 42 -26.47 16.46 -11.01
N GLU A 43 -26.55 17.79 -11.03
CA GLU A 43 -26.63 18.57 -12.26
C GLU A 43 -25.24 18.81 -12.88
N TYR A 44 -24.22 19.08 -12.06
CA TYR A 44 -22.93 19.58 -12.55
C TYR A 44 -21.75 18.65 -12.34
N SER A 45 -21.84 17.65 -11.46
CA SER A 45 -20.69 16.79 -11.17
C SER A 45 -20.50 15.75 -12.26
N ALA A 46 -19.26 15.63 -12.75
CA ALA A 46 -18.85 14.61 -13.72
C ALA A 46 -18.42 13.29 -13.04
N ASP A 47 -18.49 13.21 -11.71
CA ASP A 47 -18.13 12.02 -10.93
C ASP A 47 -19.33 11.07 -10.77
N GLN A 48 -19.07 9.78 -10.63
CA GLN A 48 -20.12 8.76 -10.39
C GLN A 48 -20.90 9.01 -9.09
N ALA A 49 -20.29 9.69 -8.11
CA ALA A 49 -20.97 10.07 -6.88
C ALA A 49 -22.08 11.12 -7.10
N ALA A 50 -22.17 11.74 -8.27
CA ALA A 50 -23.21 12.70 -8.63
C ALA A 50 -24.62 12.14 -8.36
N GLU A 51 -24.89 10.88 -8.71
CA GLU A 51 -26.17 10.21 -8.50
C GLU A 51 -26.57 10.15 -7.01
N LYS A 52 -25.54 10.04 -6.13
CA LYS A 52 -25.69 10.05 -4.67
C LYS A 52 -25.57 11.45 -4.05
N GLY A 53 -25.73 12.50 -4.87
CA GLY A 53 -25.59 13.88 -4.43
C GLY A 53 -24.17 14.29 -4.09
N GLY A 54 -23.18 13.62 -4.69
CA GLY A 54 -21.76 13.89 -4.50
C GLY A 54 -21.16 13.28 -3.22
N GLU A 55 -21.87 12.41 -2.50
CA GLU A 55 -21.38 11.80 -1.25
C GLU A 55 -20.25 10.81 -1.52
N LEU A 56 -19.09 11.06 -0.90
CA LEU A 56 -17.92 10.18 -0.96
C LEU A 56 -17.74 9.32 0.30
N GLY A 57 -18.42 9.68 1.40
CA GLY A 57 -18.34 8.96 2.67
C GLY A 57 -17.21 9.41 3.56
N TRP A 58 -16.76 8.50 4.45
CA TRP A 58 -15.71 8.75 5.43
C TRP A 58 -14.32 8.46 4.89
N PHE A 59 -13.39 9.35 5.19
CA PHE A 59 -11.98 9.23 4.86
C PHE A 59 -11.11 9.39 6.11
N THR A 60 -10.07 8.55 6.22
CA THR A 60 -8.95 8.73 7.14
C THR A 60 -7.74 9.25 6.38
N GLU A 61 -6.73 9.80 7.03
CA GLU A 61 -5.48 10.20 6.35
C GLU A 61 -4.78 9.02 5.64
N ALA A 62 -4.93 7.81 6.17
CA ALA A 62 -4.32 6.60 5.61
C ALA A 62 -5.11 6.04 4.41
N THR A 63 -6.45 6.12 4.46
CA THR A 63 -7.34 5.58 3.41
C THR A 63 -7.79 6.64 2.42
N ALA A 64 -7.73 7.91 2.82
CA ALA A 64 -8.04 9.00 1.95
C ALA A 64 -7.05 8.99 0.80
N LEU A 65 -7.51 8.51 -0.36
CA LEU A 65 -6.99 9.14 -1.53
C LEU A 65 -5.76 8.48 -2.13
N ARG A 66 -5.78 7.16 -2.24
CA ARG A 66 -4.93 6.52 -3.24
C ARG A 66 -5.34 7.08 -4.62
N GLY A 67 -4.48 7.93 -5.20
CA GLY A 67 -4.71 8.53 -6.52
C GLY A 67 -5.17 9.99 -6.53
N VAL A 68 -5.39 10.63 -5.38
CA VAL A 68 -5.68 12.06 -5.31
C VAL A 68 -4.47 12.82 -4.75
N ASN A 69 -4.25 14.04 -5.23
CA ASN A 69 -3.09 14.84 -4.85
C ASN A 69 -3.16 15.33 -3.38
N ASP A 70 -2.00 15.73 -2.85
CA ASP A 70 -1.88 16.18 -1.46
C ASP A 70 -2.71 17.44 -1.17
N ASP A 71 -2.98 18.27 -2.18
CA ASP A 71 -3.80 19.47 -2.01
C ASP A 71 -5.26 19.14 -1.74
N PHE A 72 -5.78 18.08 -2.36
CA PHE A 72 -7.13 17.59 -2.02
C PHE A 72 -7.19 17.07 -0.57
N LYS A 73 -6.17 16.30 -0.13
CA LYS A 73 -6.07 15.83 1.25
C LYS A 73 -6.06 17.00 2.22
N LYS A 74 -5.19 17.97 1.98
CA LYS A 74 -5.10 19.17 2.83
C LYS A 74 -6.45 19.90 2.90
N ALA A 75 -7.10 20.09 1.75
CA ALA A 75 -8.40 20.76 1.69
C ALA A 75 -9.46 20.02 2.50
N VAL A 76 -9.57 18.69 2.34
CA VAL A 76 -10.55 17.85 3.07
C VAL A 76 -10.36 17.96 4.59
N PHE A 77 -9.12 17.85 5.08
CA PHE A 77 -8.85 17.87 6.52
C PHE A 77 -8.85 19.28 7.13
N SER A 78 -8.51 20.33 6.35
CA SER A 78 -8.48 21.72 6.83
C SER A 78 -9.83 22.43 6.79
N THR A 79 -10.71 22.09 5.83
CA THR A 79 -12.03 22.72 5.69
C THR A 79 -12.89 22.45 6.92
N PRO A 80 -13.50 23.45 7.54
CA PRO A 80 -14.43 23.27 8.67
C PRO A 80 -15.64 22.41 8.30
N VAL A 81 -16.31 21.85 9.33
CA VAL A 81 -17.58 21.13 9.13
C VAL A 81 -18.65 22.11 8.62
N ASN A 82 -19.43 21.67 7.64
CA ASN A 82 -20.44 22.43 6.90
C ASN A 82 -19.90 23.59 6.07
N ASP A 83 -18.60 23.66 5.83
CA ASP A 83 -17.98 24.63 4.93
C ASP A 83 -17.51 23.98 3.63
N TYR A 84 -17.06 24.81 2.71
CA TYR A 84 -16.69 24.42 1.34
C TYR A 84 -15.27 24.87 1.03
N SER A 85 -14.59 24.09 0.18
CA SER A 85 -13.33 24.47 -0.42
C SER A 85 -13.28 24.10 -1.89
N ILE A 86 -12.52 24.84 -2.71
CA ILE A 86 -12.23 24.48 -4.09
C ILE A 86 -10.80 23.96 -4.17
N VAL A 87 -10.63 22.81 -4.82
CA VAL A 87 -9.30 22.23 -5.05
C VAL A 87 -9.23 21.64 -6.44
N LYS A 88 -8.04 21.71 -7.04
CA LYS A 88 -7.74 21.13 -8.34
C LYS A 88 -7.05 19.78 -8.18
N SER A 89 -7.46 18.80 -8.98
CA SER A 89 -6.78 17.51 -9.10
C SER A 89 -6.50 17.16 -10.55
N LEU A 90 -5.92 15.97 -10.78
CA LEU A 90 -5.73 15.44 -12.15
C LEU A 90 -7.05 15.18 -12.87
N TYR A 91 -8.13 14.92 -12.12
CA TYR A 91 -9.45 14.59 -12.65
C TYR A 91 -10.30 15.83 -12.95
N GLY A 92 -10.02 16.95 -12.30
CA GLY A 92 -10.81 18.16 -12.48
C GLY A 92 -10.70 19.13 -11.31
N THR A 93 -11.61 20.10 -11.30
CA THR A 93 -11.80 21.05 -10.22
C THR A 93 -12.94 20.56 -9.31
N HIS A 94 -12.65 20.42 -8.03
CA HIS A 94 -13.58 19.89 -7.04
C HIS A 94 -14.07 21.00 -6.12
N ILE A 95 -15.36 21.07 -5.90
CA ILE A 95 -15.96 21.80 -4.80
C ILE A 95 -16.24 20.77 -3.71
N ILE A 96 -15.50 20.86 -2.62
CA ILE A 96 -15.56 19.93 -1.50
C ILE A 96 -16.48 20.51 -0.44
N LYS A 97 -17.37 19.70 0.12
CA LYS A 97 -18.14 19.97 1.33
C LYS A 97 -17.73 18.97 2.40
N VAL A 98 -17.28 19.46 3.55
CA VAL A 98 -17.06 18.61 4.72
C VAL A 98 -18.35 18.56 5.52
N THR A 99 -18.94 17.38 5.63
CA THR A 99 -20.23 17.17 6.30
C THR A 99 -20.09 16.77 7.75
N ASP A 100 -18.99 16.11 8.10
CA ASP A 100 -18.71 15.68 9.47
C ASP A 100 -17.22 15.45 9.70
N LYS A 101 -16.78 15.49 10.97
CA LYS A 101 -15.41 15.19 11.42
C LYS A 101 -15.44 14.46 12.74
N THR A 102 -14.57 13.48 12.91
CA THR A 102 -14.32 12.88 14.22
C THR A 102 -13.57 13.87 15.12
N THR A 103 -13.55 13.59 16.43
CA THR A 103 -12.73 14.33 17.38
C THR A 103 -11.25 14.26 17.02
N ASN A 104 -10.48 15.25 17.45
CA ASN A 104 -9.04 15.22 17.29
C ASN A 104 -8.44 14.12 18.18
N VAL A 105 -7.51 13.39 17.60
CA VAL A 105 -6.72 12.35 18.29
C VAL A 105 -5.24 12.74 18.22
N ASP A 106 -4.48 12.35 19.24
CA ASP A 106 -3.03 12.54 19.22
C ASP A 106 -2.40 11.60 18.19
N LYS A 107 -1.46 12.12 17.43
CA LYS A 107 -0.73 11.39 16.43
C LYS A 107 0.76 11.43 16.74
N TYR A 108 1.39 10.27 16.68
CA TYR A 108 2.80 10.13 16.95
C TYR A 108 3.53 9.77 15.66
N LYS A 109 4.61 10.48 15.37
CA LYS A 109 5.53 10.10 14.30
C LYS A 109 6.57 9.14 14.89
N VAL A 110 6.49 7.88 14.49
CA VAL A 110 7.44 6.85 14.92
C VAL A 110 8.48 6.67 13.83
N ALA A 111 9.76 6.63 14.24
CA ALA A 111 10.85 6.17 13.40
C ALA A 111 11.22 4.76 13.85
N ASP A 112 11.23 3.82 12.92
CA ASP A 112 11.69 2.46 13.13
C ASP A 112 13.07 2.31 12.50
N ILE A 113 14.00 1.68 13.22
CA ILE A 113 15.35 1.41 12.75
C ILE A 113 15.55 -0.09 12.72
N ASP A 114 15.40 -0.67 11.55
CA ASP A 114 15.69 -2.08 11.31
C ASP A 114 17.18 -2.30 11.08
N MET A 115 17.76 -3.20 11.85
CA MET A 115 19.12 -3.66 11.63
C MET A 115 19.13 -5.16 11.36
N THR A 116 19.47 -5.52 10.13
CA THR A 116 19.64 -6.93 9.75
C THR A 116 20.95 -7.45 10.32
N VAL A 117 20.85 -8.40 11.24
CA VAL A 117 22.02 -9.12 11.78
C VAL A 117 22.36 -10.28 10.85
N SER A 118 23.49 -10.20 10.19
CA SER A 118 24.03 -11.28 9.35
C SER A 118 25.16 -12.00 10.08
N PRO A 119 25.31 -13.33 9.90
CA PRO A 119 26.46 -14.05 10.45
C PRO A 119 27.78 -13.46 9.92
N SER A 120 28.79 -13.37 10.76
CA SER A 120 30.09 -12.91 10.35
C SER A 120 30.77 -13.89 9.37
N THR A 121 31.77 -13.43 8.61
CA THR A 121 32.57 -14.29 7.73
C THR A 121 33.22 -15.44 8.51
N LYS A 122 33.62 -15.20 9.75
CA LYS A 122 34.16 -16.25 10.64
C LYS A 122 33.11 -17.30 10.98
N THR A 123 31.87 -16.88 11.29
CA THR A 123 30.76 -17.79 11.57
C THR A 123 30.45 -18.64 10.36
N TYR A 124 30.34 -18.02 9.17
CA TYR A 124 30.14 -18.75 7.91
C TYR A 124 31.27 -19.77 7.66
N GLY A 125 32.55 -19.36 7.84
CA GLY A 125 33.70 -20.23 7.66
C GLY A 125 33.66 -21.44 8.59
N ASN A 126 33.32 -21.24 9.85
CA ASN A 126 33.21 -22.33 10.82
C ASN A 126 32.12 -23.33 10.43
N ILE A 127 30.90 -22.85 10.11
CA ILE A 127 29.76 -23.70 9.69
C ILE A 127 30.14 -24.46 8.41
N TYR A 128 30.72 -23.79 7.43
CA TYR A 128 31.14 -24.40 6.18
C TYR A 128 32.19 -25.51 6.39
N ASN A 129 33.16 -25.29 7.21
CA ASN A 129 34.19 -26.29 7.54
C ASN A 129 33.60 -27.48 8.29
N GLU A 130 32.74 -27.23 9.26
CA GLU A 130 32.03 -28.27 10.01
C GLU A 130 31.17 -29.15 9.08
N LEU A 131 30.39 -28.53 8.19
CA LEU A 131 29.60 -29.26 7.20
C LEU A 131 30.46 -30.08 6.25
N ASN A 132 31.55 -29.52 5.74
CA ASN A 132 32.46 -30.26 4.88
C ASN A 132 33.10 -31.47 5.59
N GLN A 133 33.51 -31.33 6.87
CA GLN A 133 34.00 -32.43 7.66
C GLN A 133 32.95 -33.53 7.88
N PHE A 134 31.69 -33.12 8.12
CA PHE A 134 30.57 -34.05 8.24
C PHE A 134 30.35 -34.83 6.96
N ILE A 135 30.27 -34.15 5.79
CA ILE A 135 30.07 -34.78 4.48
C ILE A 135 31.23 -35.73 4.15
N SER A 136 32.48 -35.32 4.41
CA SER A 136 33.67 -36.14 4.14
C SER A 136 33.71 -37.43 4.94
N LYS A 137 33.17 -37.42 6.16
CA LYS A 137 33.10 -38.61 7.03
C LYS A 137 31.92 -39.50 6.71
N ASN A 138 30.83 -38.97 6.11
CA ASN A 138 29.57 -39.66 5.93
C ASN A 138 29.13 -39.70 4.44
N GLN A 139 29.98 -40.32 3.61
CA GLN A 139 29.75 -40.48 2.16
C GLN A 139 28.77 -41.59 1.78
N ASN A 140 28.40 -42.46 2.73
CA ASN A 140 27.43 -43.51 2.50
C ASN A 140 26.01 -42.98 2.72
N ILE A 141 25.20 -42.89 1.66
CA ILE A 141 23.86 -42.35 1.67
C ILE A 141 22.90 -43.16 2.57
N ASP A 142 23.09 -44.48 2.67
CA ASP A 142 22.23 -45.31 3.50
C ASP A 142 22.39 -45.07 4.99
N LYS A 143 23.53 -44.54 5.40
CA LYS A 143 23.88 -44.19 6.80
C LYS A 143 23.79 -42.70 7.10
N LEU A 144 23.53 -41.88 6.09
CA LEU A 144 23.54 -40.41 6.20
C LEU A 144 22.45 -39.89 7.16
N ASP A 145 21.28 -40.54 7.13
CA ASP A 145 20.15 -40.12 7.98
C ASP A 145 20.45 -40.32 9.46
N ASP A 146 21.03 -41.45 9.85
CA ASP A 146 21.42 -41.73 11.22
C ASP A 146 22.57 -40.84 11.67
N ALA A 147 23.59 -40.66 10.82
CA ALA A 147 24.71 -39.78 11.12
C ALA A 147 24.27 -38.30 11.26
N ALA A 148 23.31 -37.83 10.46
CA ALA A 148 22.76 -36.49 10.55
C ALA A 148 22.01 -36.28 11.87
N LYS A 149 21.19 -37.27 12.27
CA LYS A 149 20.46 -37.24 13.55
C LYS A 149 21.42 -37.20 14.75
N GLU A 150 22.47 -38.05 14.71
CA GLU A 150 23.48 -38.08 15.76
C GLU A 150 24.24 -36.78 15.87
N ALA A 151 24.54 -36.12 14.75
CA ALA A 151 25.19 -34.81 14.70
C ALA A 151 24.24 -33.63 14.99
N GLY A 152 22.93 -33.89 15.21
CA GLY A 152 21.93 -32.86 15.46
C GLY A 152 21.50 -32.07 14.22
N TYR A 153 21.78 -32.59 13.02
CA TYR A 153 21.33 -31.98 11.77
C TYR A 153 19.93 -32.49 11.38
N ASN A 154 19.18 -31.61 10.73
CA ASN A 154 17.86 -31.94 10.21
C ASN A 154 17.97 -32.31 8.74
N LEU A 155 17.76 -33.60 8.42
CA LEU A 155 17.78 -34.08 7.05
C LEU A 155 16.38 -34.01 6.44
N LEU A 156 16.23 -33.31 5.33
CA LEU A 156 15.00 -33.30 4.53
C LEU A 156 15.13 -34.41 3.48
N SER A 157 14.48 -35.53 3.73
CA SER A 157 14.40 -36.65 2.79
C SER A 157 13.16 -36.56 1.89
N ASN A 158 13.23 -37.15 0.71
CA ASN A 158 12.11 -37.25 -0.25
C ASN A 158 11.54 -35.94 -0.74
N VAL A 159 12.38 -34.95 -1.00
CA VAL A 159 11.95 -33.70 -1.63
C VAL A 159 11.76 -33.94 -3.13
N THR A 160 10.53 -33.86 -3.59
CA THR A 160 10.22 -33.97 -5.04
C THR A 160 10.49 -32.63 -5.70
N VAL A 161 11.27 -32.68 -6.79
CA VAL A 161 11.59 -31.49 -7.60
C VAL A 161 11.40 -31.77 -9.07
N THR A 162 11.08 -30.75 -9.84
CA THR A 162 11.02 -30.78 -11.31
C THR A 162 12.21 -30.03 -11.91
N ALA A 163 12.55 -30.28 -13.15
CA ALA A 163 13.67 -29.64 -13.84
C ALA A 163 13.53 -28.09 -13.91
N ASN A 164 12.33 -27.56 -13.76
CA ASN A 164 12.04 -26.12 -13.84
C ASN A 164 11.96 -25.40 -12.48
N ASP A 165 12.05 -26.16 -11.37
CA ASP A 165 11.97 -25.55 -10.05
C ASP A 165 13.13 -24.62 -9.78
N GLN A 166 12.86 -23.56 -9.02
CA GLN A 166 13.84 -22.53 -8.63
C GLN A 166 14.34 -22.74 -7.19
N LEU A 167 13.57 -23.50 -6.41
CA LEU A 167 13.78 -23.71 -4.98
C LEU A 167 13.84 -25.20 -4.66
N LEU A 168 14.70 -25.59 -3.73
CA LEU A 168 14.73 -26.92 -3.12
C LEU A 168 14.08 -26.81 -1.74
N GLY A 169 12.79 -27.13 -1.64
CA GLY A 169 12.02 -26.89 -0.44
C GLY A 169 12.01 -25.39 -0.07
N SER A 170 12.49 -25.05 1.12
CA SER A 170 12.62 -23.66 1.59
C SER A 170 13.96 -23.00 1.24
N ILE A 171 14.90 -23.74 0.60
CA ILE A 171 16.25 -23.26 0.30
C ILE A 171 16.22 -22.36 -0.94
N LYS A 172 16.55 -21.09 -0.76
CA LYS A 172 16.67 -20.10 -1.84
C LYS A 172 17.95 -20.33 -2.66
N ASN A 173 17.94 -19.90 -3.92
CA ASN A 173 19.07 -19.99 -4.84
C ASN A 173 19.58 -21.41 -5.10
N SER A 174 18.71 -22.43 -5.01
CA SER A 174 19.06 -23.83 -5.20
C SER A 174 18.99 -24.33 -6.64
N ARG A 175 18.71 -23.44 -7.60
CA ARG A 175 18.67 -23.77 -9.02
C ARG A 175 19.89 -24.54 -9.57
N PRO A 176 21.15 -24.23 -9.18
CA PRO A 176 22.32 -25.01 -9.61
C PRO A 176 22.25 -26.47 -9.15
N VAL A 177 21.78 -26.73 -7.92
CA VAL A 177 21.63 -28.08 -7.36
C VAL A 177 20.56 -28.87 -8.10
N ILE A 178 19.40 -28.24 -8.37
CA ILE A 178 18.34 -28.87 -9.14
C ILE A 178 18.84 -29.22 -10.54
N ARG A 179 19.50 -28.30 -11.23
CA ARG A 179 20.08 -28.55 -12.55
C ARG A 179 21.06 -29.75 -12.54
N TRP A 180 21.92 -29.79 -11.55
CA TRP A 180 22.86 -30.90 -11.38
C TRP A 180 22.14 -32.25 -11.20
N ALA A 181 21.04 -32.28 -10.45
CA ALA A 181 20.28 -33.52 -10.21
C ALA A 181 19.60 -34.08 -11.47
N PHE A 182 19.42 -33.27 -12.53
CA PHE A 182 18.81 -33.66 -13.80
C PHE A 182 19.82 -33.79 -14.96
N GLN A 183 21.12 -33.66 -14.70
CA GLN A 183 22.22 -33.96 -15.65
C GLN A 183 22.72 -35.37 -15.50
#